data_8170485ff5da36133f29abb8926d4767
#
_entry.id   8170485ff5da36133f29abb8926d4767
#
_cell.length_a   1.000
_cell.length_b   1.000
_cell.length_c   1.000
_cell.angle_alpha   90.00
_cell.angle_beta   90.00
_cell.angle_gamma   90.00
#
_symmetry.space_group_name_H-M   'P 1'
#
loop_
_entity.id
_entity.type
_entity.pdbx_description
1 polymer ?
#
loop_
_entity_poly.entity_id
_entity_poly.type
_entity_poly.pdbx_seq_one_letter_code
_entity_poly.pdbx_strand_id
1 'polypeptide(L)'
;MTVDRLYSGSAIVLLLCLSQPVHANPVLPVEHERRVGRCIRQASEGRLWLERTLWGLRDQEAGWVGAEILNRNGSHDLGPLQVNSFWVPKLSAMIDRPPTQVRVWLTHDPCFNVQAARWIFLSALSATHDYWKAVGVYHSPTHRRQRHYAGLVAAKLVRRFGPSIFLKGDHRVRY
;
A
#
# COMPACT_ATOMS: atom_id res chain seq x y z
N MET A 1 50.52 74.36 6.37
CA MET A 1 49.32 74.03 7.18
C MET A 1 48.51 73.01 6.39
N THR A 2 48.77 71.75 6.61
CA THR A 2 48.13 70.61 5.93
C THR A 2 47.02 70.09 6.85
N VAL A 3 45.82 69.95 6.32
CA VAL A 3 44.67 69.44 7.08
C VAL A 3 44.39 68.04 6.53
N ASP A 4 44.71 67.04 7.32
CA ASP A 4 44.39 65.65 7.01
C ASP A 4 42.93 65.38 7.21
N ARG A 5 42.26 64.88 6.16
CA ARG A 5 40.87 64.35 6.22
C ARG A 5 40.94 62.84 6.49
N LEU A 6 40.46 62.45 7.65
CA LEU A 6 40.22 61.07 8.00
C LEU A 6 38.91 60.61 7.35
N TYR A 7 38.98 59.64 6.44
CA TYR A 7 37.82 58.90 5.92
C TYR A 7 37.51 57.73 6.85
N SER A 8 36.37 57.85 7.54
CA SER A 8 35.79 56.74 8.31
C SER A 8 34.99 55.86 7.34
N GLY A 9 35.55 54.70 6.97
CA GLY A 9 34.87 53.70 6.15
C GLY A 9 33.97 52.82 7.01
N SER A 10 32.67 53.01 6.95
CA SER A 10 31.69 52.07 7.54
C SER A 10 31.60 50.83 6.67
N ALA A 11 32.10 49.73 7.15
CA ALA A 11 31.92 48.42 6.52
C ALA A 11 30.50 47.92 6.78
N ILE A 12 29.66 47.87 5.76
CA ILE A 12 28.35 47.22 5.80
C ILE A 12 28.57 45.72 5.65
N VAL A 13 28.44 44.95 6.75
CA VAL A 13 28.43 43.51 6.73
C VAL A 13 27.04 43.05 6.25
N LEU A 14 26.98 42.61 4.99
CA LEU A 14 25.80 42.04 4.39
C LEU A 14 25.66 40.58 4.89
N LEU A 15 24.77 40.32 5.87
CA LEU A 15 24.46 38.98 6.34
C LEU A 15 23.61 38.27 5.28
N LEU A 16 24.24 37.48 4.42
CA LEU A 16 23.56 36.55 3.50
C LEU A 16 22.98 35.40 4.30
N CYS A 17 21.69 35.48 4.63
CA CYS A 17 20.92 34.34 5.11
C CYS A 17 20.84 33.29 3.98
N LEU A 18 21.74 32.33 3.97
CA LEU A 18 21.66 31.13 3.15
C LEU A 18 20.52 30.26 3.71
N SER A 19 19.33 30.42 3.14
CA SER A 19 18.23 29.48 3.35
C SER A 19 18.64 28.13 2.75
N GLN A 20 19.07 27.20 3.61
CA GLN A 20 19.36 25.84 3.17
C GLN A 20 18.05 25.17 2.75
N PRO A 21 17.99 24.51 1.58
CA PRO A 21 16.83 23.73 1.21
C PRO A 21 16.64 22.63 2.25
N VAL A 22 15.46 22.59 2.87
CA VAL A 22 15.03 21.47 3.70
C VAL A 22 14.94 20.26 2.80
N HIS A 23 15.98 19.42 2.80
CA HIS A 23 15.93 18.12 2.16
C HIS A 23 14.93 17.29 2.95
N ALA A 24 13.72 17.10 2.40
CA ALA A 24 12.80 16.09 2.88
C ALA A 24 13.55 14.74 2.80
N ASN A 25 13.92 14.17 3.95
CA ASN A 25 14.50 12.83 3.98
C ASN A 25 13.54 11.88 3.24
N PRO A 26 13.99 11.16 2.20
CA PRO A 26 13.16 10.16 1.59
C PRO A 26 12.78 9.16 2.68
N VAL A 27 11.48 9.04 2.99
CA VAL A 27 10.99 8.04 3.94
C VAL A 27 11.46 6.70 3.42
N LEU A 28 12.38 6.07 4.17
CA LEU A 28 13.07 4.87 3.71
C LEU A 28 12.05 3.79 3.32
N PRO A 29 12.31 2.99 2.28
CA PRO A 29 11.41 1.88 1.87
C PRO A 29 11.01 0.96 3.04
N VAL A 30 11.91 0.81 4.02
CA VAL A 30 11.68 0.05 5.26
C VAL A 30 10.56 0.65 6.12
N GLU A 31 10.45 1.97 6.23
CA GLU A 31 9.38 2.59 7.05
C GLU A 31 8.01 2.48 6.35
N HIS A 32 7.97 2.57 5.03
CA HIS A 32 6.74 2.30 4.27
C HIS A 32 6.25 0.87 4.49
N GLU A 33 7.15 -0.12 4.43
CA GLU A 33 6.81 -1.52 4.67
C GLU A 33 6.34 -1.77 6.11
N ARG A 34 7.00 -1.16 7.09
CA ARG A 34 6.55 -1.21 8.50
C ARG A 34 5.14 -0.63 8.68
N ARG A 35 4.85 0.47 8.00
CA ARG A 35 3.52 1.09 8.03
C ARG A 35 2.46 0.18 7.41
N VAL A 36 2.72 -0.39 6.24
CA VAL A 36 1.83 -1.39 5.60
C VAL A 36 1.61 -2.58 6.55
N GLY A 37 2.67 -3.09 7.18
CA GLY A 37 2.57 -4.19 8.13
C GLY A 37 1.70 -3.87 9.36
N ARG A 38 1.79 -2.65 9.91
CA ARG A 38 0.87 -2.21 10.98
C ARG A 38 -0.59 -2.21 10.51
N CYS A 39 -0.85 -1.69 9.31
CA CYS A 39 -2.20 -1.66 8.73
C CYS A 39 -2.75 -3.08 8.49
N ILE A 40 -1.92 -4.03 8.03
CA ILE A 40 -2.30 -5.44 7.84
C ILE A 40 -2.70 -6.07 9.17
N ARG A 41 -1.89 -5.91 10.23
CA ARG A 41 -2.24 -6.42 11.57
C ARG A 41 -3.55 -5.84 12.09
N GLN A 42 -3.74 -4.54 11.94
CA GLN A 42 -4.98 -3.86 12.33
C GLN A 42 -6.18 -4.38 11.53
N ALA A 43 -6.06 -4.51 10.21
CA ALA A 43 -7.12 -4.98 9.33
C ALA A 43 -7.49 -6.45 9.56
N SER A 44 -6.56 -7.27 10.05
CA SER A 44 -6.82 -8.68 10.35
C SER A 44 -7.63 -8.90 11.62
N GLU A 45 -7.71 -7.91 12.53
CA GLU A 45 -8.49 -7.98 13.78
C GLU A 45 -8.16 -9.23 14.61
N GLY A 46 -6.87 -9.58 14.70
CA GLY A 46 -6.37 -10.75 15.43
C GLY A 46 -6.56 -12.09 14.71
N ARG A 47 -7.16 -12.11 13.53
CA ARG A 47 -7.34 -13.34 12.74
C ARG A 47 -6.08 -13.66 11.96
N LEU A 48 -5.25 -14.57 12.48
CA LEU A 48 -3.95 -14.92 11.91
C LEU A 48 -4.04 -15.37 10.43
N TRP A 49 -5.08 -16.15 10.07
CA TRP A 49 -5.27 -16.57 8.69
C TRP A 49 -5.49 -15.38 7.73
N LEU A 50 -6.25 -14.35 8.18
CA LEU A 50 -6.51 -13.15 7.39
C LEU A 50 -5.26 -12.27 7.30
N GLU A 51 -4.49 -12.13 8.39
CA GLU A 51 -3.21 -11.45 8.37
C GLU A 51 -2.25 -12.07 7.36
N ARG A 52 -2.11 -13.40 7.40
CA ARG A 52 -1.29 -14.15 6.45
C ARG A 52 -1.77 -13.95 5.01
N THR A 53 -3.08 -13.99 4.77
CA THR A 53 -3.67 -13.74 3.44
C THR A 53 -3.28 -12.35 2.92
N LEU A 54 -3.48 -11.31 3.73
CA LEU A 54 -3.16 -9.93 3.34
C LEU A 54 -1.66 -9.77 3.05
N TRP A 55 -0.79 -10.44 3.82
CA TRP A 55 0.64 -10.48 3.51
C TRP A 55 0.95 -11.20 2.20
N GLY A 56 0.28 -12.30 1.91
CA GLY A 56 0.43 -13.03 0.64
C GLY A 56 0.04 -12.18 -0.57
N LEU A 57 -1.09 -11.47 -0.47
CA LEU A 57 -1.52 -10.50 -1.48
C LEU A 57 -0.50 -9.36 -1.61
N ARG A 58 -0.08 -8.73 -0.49
CA ARG A 58 0.93 -7.67 -0.46
C ARG A 58 2.23 -8.07 -1.16
N ASP A 59 2.74 -9.27 -0.85
CA ASP A 59 3.98 -9.77 -1.43
C ASP A 59 3.86 -10.11 -2.92
N GLN A 60 2.67 -10.51 -3.36
CA GLN A 60 2.40 -10.79 -4.76
C GLN A 60 2.24 -9.49 -5.57
N GLU A 61 1.50 -8.53 -5.05
CA GLU A 61 1.26 -7.25 -5.74
C GLU A 61 2.49 -6.34 -5.74
N ALA A 62 3.28 -6.39 -4.67
CA ALA A 62 4.54 -5.67 -4.51
C ALA A 62 4.47 -4.15 -4.81
N GLY A 63 3.29 -3.53 -4.70
CA GLY A 63 3.11 -2.10 -4.89
C GLY A 63 3.75 -1.27 -3.76
N TRP A 64 3.71 0.05 -3.85
CA TRP A 64 4.22 0.96 -2.82
C TRP A 64 3.22 2.09 -2.55
N VAL A 65 3.40 2.80 -1.46
CA VAL A 65 2.59 3.99 -1.16
C VAL A 65 2.87 5.08 -2.22
N GLY A 66 1.83 5.52 -2.90
CA GLY A 66 1.93 6.42 -4.06
C GLY A 66 1.95 5.70 -5.41
N ALA A 67 1.92 4.35 -5.43
CA ALA A 67 1.86 3.61 -6.70
C ALA A 67 0.53 3.86 -7.43
N GLU A 68 0.63 4.11 -8.72
CA GLU A 68 -0.50 4.24 -9.64
C GLU A 68 -0.07 3.72 -11.01
N ILE A 69 -0.33 2.45 -11.28
CA ILE A 69 0.19 1.74 -12.45
C ILE A 69 -0.93 1.60 -13.49
N LEU A 70 -0.73 2.18 -14.66
CA LEU A 70 -1.68 2.11 -15.78
C LEU A 70 -1.70 0.71 -16.40
N ASN A 71 -2.88 0.13 -16.51
CA ASN A 71 -3.14 -1.15 -17.18
C ASN A 71 -3.52 -0.94 -18.66
N ARG A 72 -3.34 -1.98 -19.49
CA ARG A 72 -3.68 -1.94 -20.91
C ARG A 72 -5.16 -1.64 -21.21
N ASN A 73 -6.06 -1.92 -20.26
CA ASN A 73 -7.49 -1.65 -20.36
C ASN A 73 -7.90 -0.26 -19.85
N GLY A 74 -6.94 0.62 -19.56
CA GLY A 74 -7.17 1.96 -19.05
C GLY A 74 -7.47 2.04 -17.55
N SER A 75 -7.59 0.92 -16.83
CA SER A 75 -7.65 0.94 -15.37
C SER A 75 -6.26 1.16 -14.77
N HIS A 76 -6.21 1.47 -13.47
CA HIS A 76 -4.95 1.62 -12.72
C HIS A 76 -4.95 0.69 -11.52
N ASP A 77 -3.78 0.19 -11.16
CA ASP A 77 -3.56 -0.50 -9.91
C ASP A 77 -2.94 0.46 -8.90
N LEU A 78 -3.56 0.59 -7.72
CA LEU A 78 -3.35 1.68 -6.78
C LEU A 78 -2.75 1.18 -5.47
N GLY A 79 -1.67 1.84 -5.02
CA GLY A 79 -1.08 1.68 -3.70
C GLY A 79 -0.43 0.33 -3.42
N PRO A 80 -0.17 0.01 -2.12
CA PRO A 80 0.66 -1.14 -1.73
C PRO A 80 0.13 -2.51 -2.13
N LEU A 81 -1.19 -2.73 -2.11
CA LEU A 81 -1.84 -3.98 -2.50
C LEU A 81 -2.46 -3.89 -3.90
N GLN A 82 -2.06 -2.89 -4.69
CA GLN A 82 -2.44 -2.72 -6.10
C GLN A 82 -3.95 -2.90 -6.35
N VAL A 83 -4.76 -2.22 -5.50
CA VAL A 83 -6.21 -2.23 -5.64
C VAL A 83 -6.59 -1.58 -6.98
N ASN A 84 -7.25 -2.34 -7.86
CA ASN A 84 -7.61 -1.83 -9.18
C ASN A 84 -8.65 -0.71 -9.08
N SER A 85 -8.47 0.35 -9.87
CA SER A 85 -9.33 1.54 -9.91
C SER A 85 -10.78 1.24 -10.29
N PHE A 86 -11.05 0.07 -10.86
CA PHE A 86 -12.41 -0.45 -11.07
C PHE A 86 -13.25 -0.48 -9.79
N TRP A 87 -12.60 -0.66 -8.62
CA TRP A 87 -13.26 -0.69 -7.33
C TRP A 87 -13.63 0.69 -6.78
N VAL A 88 -13.05 1.77 -7.34
CA VAL A 88 -13.25 3.13 -6.83
C VAL A 88 -14.73 3.53 -6.75
N PRO A 89 -15.58 3.34 -7.77
CA PRO A 89 -16.99 3.73 -7.68
C PRO A 89 -17.75 2.97 -6.58
N LYS A 90 -17.47 1.67 -6.43
CA LYS A 90 -18.13 0.83 -5.42
C LYS A 90 -17.70 1.20 -4.00
N LEU A 91 -16.41 1.42 -3.79
CA LEU A 91 -15.87 1.88 -2.50
C LEU A 91 -16.42 3.28 -2.17
N SER A 92 -16.46 4.19 -3.14
CA SER A 92 -17.03 5.53 -3.02
C SER A 92 -18.48 5.50 -2.53
N ALA A 93 -19.32 4.69 -3.16
CA ALA A 93 -20.72 4.53 -2.75
C ALA A 93 -20.86 3.91 -1.35
N MET A 94 -19.99 2.94 -1.02
CA MET A 94 -20.03 2.24 0.27
C MET A 94 -19.69 3.12 1.47
N ILE A 95 -18.77 4.08 1.29
CA ILE A 95 -18.28 4.93 2.39
C ILE A 95 -18.76 6.38 2.30
N ASP A 96 -19.61 6.68 1.32
CA ASP A 96 -20.16 8.03 1.04
C ASP A 96 -19.06 9.09 0.92
N ARG A 97 -18.13 8.87 -0.02
CA ARG A 97 -17.03 9.80 -0.33
C ARG A 97 -16.82 9.94 -1.84
N PRO A 98 -16.40 11.11 -2.32
CA PRO A 98 -16.14 11.34 -3.74
C PRO A 98 -15.13 10.33 -4.33
N PRO A 99 -15.35 9.83 -5.57
CA PRO A 99 -14.42 8.90 -6.22
C PRO A 99 -12.98 9.40 -6.29
N THR A 100 -12.78 10.70 -6.49
CA THR A 100 -11.46 11.34 -6.49
C THR A 100 -10.75 11.19 -5.16
N GLN A 101 -11.45 11.38 -4.05
CA GLN A 101 -10.90 11.21 -2.70
C GLN A 101 -10.56 9.76 -2.41
N VAL A 102 -11.45 8.81 -2.78
CA VAL A 102 -11.21 7.36 -2.63
C VAL A 102 -9.98 6.93 -3.42
N ARG A 103 -9.79 7.44 -4.65
CA ARG A 103 -8.59 7.17 -5.45
C ARG A 103 -7.32 7.67 -4.75
N VAL A 104 -7.33 8.89 -4.23
CA VAL A 104 -6.19 9.45 -3.46
C VAL A 104 -5.87 8.58 -2.23
N TRP A 105 -6.89 8.15 -1.49
CA TRP A 105 -6.69 7.28 -0.32
C TRP A 105 -6.14 5.89 -0.71
N LEU A 106 -6.66 5.28 -1.77
CA LEU A 106 -6.13 4.00 -2.28
C LEU A 106 -4.65 4.12 -2.66
N THR A 107 -4.24 5.26 -3.20
CA THR A 107 -2.87 5.49 -3.66
C THR A 107 -1.92 5.83 -2.49
N HIS A 108 -2.33 6.70 -1.57
CA HIS A 108 -1.43 7.34 -0.60
C HIS A 108 -1.65 6.93 0.86
N ASP A 109 -2.82 6.37 1.21
CA ASP A 109 -3.08 5.85 2.55
C ASP A 109 -2.96 4.32 2.58
N PRO A 110 -1.86 3.78 3.14
CA PRO A 110 -1.66 2.33 3.18
C PRO A 110 -2.69 1.60 4.01
N CYS A 111 -3.26 2.22 5.07
CA CYS A 111 -4.28 1.56 5.86
C CYS A 111 -5.63 1.51 5.13
N PHE A 112 -6.01 2.55 4.43
CA PHE A 112 -7.19 2.53 3.57
C PHE A 112 -7.03 1.50 2.44
N ASN A 113 -5.87 1.45 1.79
CA ASN A 113 -5.57 0.47 0.74
C ASN A 113 -5.68 -0.98 1.24
N VAL A 114 -5.10 -1.28 2.41
CA VAL A 114 -5.19 -2.59 3.06
C VAL A 114 -6.64 -2.94 3.44
N GLN A 115 -7.43 -1.99 3.96
CA GLN A 115 -8.84 -2.22 4.29
C GLN A 115 -9.68 -2.50 3.04
N ALA A 116 -9.43 -1.78 1.95
CA ALA A 116 -10.07 -2.04 0.66
C ALA A 116 -9.72 -3.44 0.13
N ALA A 117 -8.46 -3.81 0.17
CA ALA A 117 -7.99 -5.15 -0.23
C ALA A 117 -8.63 -6.26 0.62
N ARG A 118 -8.69 -6.07 1.94
CA ARG A 118 -9.41 -6.97 2.87
C ARG A 118 -10.87 -7.12 2.46
N TRP A 119 -11.57 -6.02 2.24
CA TRP A 119 -12.97 -6.05 1.86
C TRP A 119 -13.20 -6.77 0.53
N ILE A 120 -12.37 -6.51 -0.48
CA ILE A 120 -12.44 -7.19 -1.79
C ILE A 120 -12.26 -8.70 -1.62
N PHE A 121 -11.22 -9.12 -0.88
CA PHE A 121 -10.95 -10.53 -0.62
C PHE A 121 -12.09 -11.21 0.16
N LEU A 122 -12.58 -10.60 1.25
CA LEU A 122 -13.66 -11.17 2.05
C LEU A 122 -14.98 -11.22 1.29
N SER A 123 -15.27 -10.24 0.44
CA SER A 123 -16.43 -10.27 -0.48
C SER A 123 -16.34 -11.45 -1.46
N ALA A 124 -15.14 -11.68 -2.02
CA ALA A 124 -14.90 -12.82 -2.89
C ALA A 124 -15.02 -14.15 -2.13
N LEU A 125 -14.52 -14.24 -0.90
CA LEU A 125 -14.62 -15.43 -0.06
C LEU A 125 -16.07 -15.75 0.29
N SER A 126 -16.86 -14.75 0.65
CA SER A 126 -18.30 -14.89 0.91
C SER A 126 -19.07 -15.37 -0.32
N ALA A 127 -18.69 -14.89 -1.52
CA ALA A 127 -19.37 -15.26 -2.77
C ALA A 127 -18.95 -16.64 -3.31
N THR A 128 -17.70 -17.04 -3.06
CA THR A 128 -17.16 -18.29 -3.64
C THR A 128 -17.17 -19.48 -2.68
N HIS A 129 -17.22 -19.21 -1.37
CA HIS A 129 -17.04 -20.21 -0.31
C HIS A 129 -15.76 -21.07 -0.45
N ASP A 130 -14.77 -20.56 -1.20
CA ASP A 130 -13.50 -21.24 -1.49
C ASP A 130 -12.36 -20.25 -1.34
N TYR A 131 -11.44 -20.53 -0.41
CA TYR A 131 -10.33 -19.63 -0.08
C TYR A 131 -9.44 -19.34 -1.29
N TRP A 132 -8.98 -20.37 -2.00
CA TRP A 132 -8.07 -20.18 -3.12
C TRP A 132 -8.74 -19.56 -4.34
N LYS A 133 -10.02 -19.83 -4.52
CA LYS A 133 -10.83 -19.16 -5.54
C LYS A 133 -11.00 -17.67 -5.19
N ALA A 134 -11.26 -17.35 -3.92
CA ALA A 134 -11.35 -15.96 -3.47
C ALA A 134 -10.04 -15.19 -3.66
N VAL A 135 -8.89 -15.81 -3.33
CA VAL A 135 -7.56 -15.25 -3.64
C VAL A 135 -7.43 -14.98 -5.14
N GLY A 136 -7.84 -15.91 -5.99
CA GLY A 136 -7.79 -15.74 -7.44
C GLY A 136 -8.71 -14.63 -7.96
N VAL A 137 -9.92 -14.52 -7.42
CA VAL A 137 -10.92 -13.49 -7.77
C VAL A 137 -10.42 -12.09 -7.43
N TYR A 138 -9.61 -11.93 -6.41
CA TYR A 138 -8.95 -10.66 -6.08
C TYR A 138 -8.26 -10.04 -7.30
N HIS A 139 -7.58 -10.86 -8.09
CA HIS A 139 -6.80 -10.44 -9.26
C HIS A 139 -7.59 -10.42 -10.57
N SER A 140 -8.53 -11.37 -10.79
CA SER A 140 -9.16 -11.51 -12.12
C SER A 140 -10.50 -12.24 -12.06
N PRO A 141 -11.46 -11.89 -12.93
CA PRO A 141 -12.68 -12.67 -13.10
C PRO A 141 -12.46 -13.98 -13.87
N THR A 142 -11.30 -14.19 -14.52
CA THR A 142 -11.04 -15.33 -15.41
C THR A 142 -10.45 -16.52 -14.66
N HIS A 143 -11.09 -17.68 -14.67
CA HIS A 143 -10.69 -18.89 -13.93
C HIS A 143 -9.22 -19.31 -14.14
N ARG A 144 -8.69 -19.26 -15.37
CA ARG A 144 -7.29 -19.60 -15.65
C ARG A 144 -6.34 -18.64 -14.91
N ARG A 145 -6.64 -17.33 -14.94
CA ARG A 145 -5.83 -16.32 -14.25
C ARG A 145 -5.97 -16.44 -12.74
N GLN A 146 -7.17 -16.76 -12.24
CA GLN A 146 -7.41 -17.00 -10.81
C GLN A 146 -6.51 -18.11 -10.26
N ARG A 147 -6.48 -19.28 -10.91
CA ARG A 147 -5.65 -20.41 -10.48
C ARG A 147 -4.16 -20.07 -10.52
N HIS A 148 -3.70 -19.42 -11.58
CA HIS A 148 -2.31 -19.00 -11.70
C HIS A 148 -1.92 -18.04 -10.56
N TYR A 149 -2.73 -17.00 -10.35
CA TYR A 149 -2.50 -16.01 -9.30
C TYR A 149 -2.53 -16.63 -7.89
N ALA A 150 -3.48 -17.50 -7.61
CA ALA A 150 -3.54 -18.20 -6.33
C ALA A 150 -2.27 -19.02 -6.06
N GLY A 151 -1.71 -19.69 -7.07
CA GLY A 151 -0.43 -20.38 -6.98
C GLY A 151 0.74 -19.44 -6.66
N LEU A 152 0.78 -18.26 -7.26
CA LEU A 152 1.79 -17.25 -6.96
C LEU A 152 1.68 -16.74 -5.52
N VAL A 153 0.47 -16.44 -5.04
CA VAL A 153 0.23 -16.03 -3.65
C VAL A 153 0.63 -17.16 -2.68
N ALA A 154 0.31 -18.43 -2.99
CA ALA A 154 0.74 -19.56 -2.17
C ALA A 154 2.27 -19.64 -2.04
N ALA A 155 3.01 -19.44 -3.14
CA ALA A 155 4.47 -19.39 -3.11
C ALA A 155 5.01 -18.22 -2.25
N LYS A 156 4.36 -17.05 -2.29
CA LYS A 156 4.72 -15.92 -1.41
C LYS A 156 4.49 -16.25 0.07
N LEU A 157 3.38 -16.90 0.39
CA LEU A 157 3.07 -17.35 1.75
C LEU A 157 4.13 -18.33 2.28
N VAL A 158 4.51 -19.33 1.47
CA VAL A 158 5.59 -20.26 1.84
C VAL A 158 6.91 -19.52 2.06
N ARG A 159 7.26 -18.58 1.18
CA ARG A 159 8.49 -17.81 1.32
C ARG A 159 8.53 -16.96 2.59
N ARG A 160 7.39 -16.37 2.98
CA ARG A 160 7.32 -15.48 4.16
C ARG A 160 7.20 -16.24 5.48
N PHE A 161 6.43 -17.32 5.52
CA PHE A 161 6.01 -17.99 6.75
C PHE A 161 6.53 -19.42 6.87
N GLY A 162 7.23 -19.92 5.86
CA GLY A 162 7.75 -21.28 5.80
C GLY A 162 6.75 -22.30 5.23
N PRO A 163 7.23 -23.48 4.83
CA PRO A 163 6.42 -24.51 4.18
C PRO A 163 5.33 -25.10 5.10
N SER A 164 5.50 -25.00 6.41
CA SER A 164 4.53 -25.50 7.40
C SER A 164 3.22 -24.71 7.44
N ILE A 165 3.14 -23.54 6.75
CA ILE A 165 1.94 -22.68 6.76
C ILE A 165 0.66 -23.43 6.32
N PHE A 166 0.79 -24.48 5.50
CA PHE A 166 -0.33 -25.28 4.99
C PHE A 166 -0.48 -26.63 5.71
N LEU A 167 0.37 -26.95 6.71
CA LEU A 167 0.25 -28.19 7.46
C LEU A 167 -0.92 -28.10 8.46
N LYS A 168 -1.66 -29.24 8.59
CA LYS A 168 -2.87 -29.40 9.41
C LYS A 168 -2.68 -29.19 10.92
N GLY A 169 -2.15 -28.10 11.39
CA GLY A 169 -2.06 -27.78 12.81
C GLY A 169 -2.44 -26.33 13.11
N ASP A 170 -2.43 -25.49 12.07
CA ASP A 170 -2.58 -24.03 12.21
C ASP A 170 -3.91 -23.50 11.60
N HIS A 171 -4.74 -24.41 11.06
CA HIS A 171 -6.02 -24.08 10.43
C HIS A 171 -7.21 -24.39 11.34
N ARG A 172 -7.28 -23.81 12.53
CA ARG A 172 -8.59 -23.63 13.18
C ARG A 172 -9.28 -22.43 12.55
N VAL A 173 -9.59 -22.53 11.27
CA VAL A 173 -10.58 -21.65 10.66
C VAL A 173 -11.94 -22.22 11.09
N ARG A 174 -12.47 -21.70 12.19
CA ARG A 174 -13.91 -21.76 12.43
C ARG A 174 -14.50 -20.60 11.62
N TYR A 175 -15.25 -20.94 10.59
CA TYR A 175 -16.09 -20.02 9.84
C TYR A 175 -17.24 -19.53 10.71
#